data_af9449a5f11084a030a9ede924acf8e4
#
_entry.id   af9449a5f11084a030a9ede924acf8e4
#
_cell.length_a   1.000
_cell.length_b   1.000
_cell.length_c   1.000
_cell.angle_alpha   90.00
_cell.angle_beta   90.00
_cell.angle_gamma   90.00
#
_symmetry.space_group_name_H-M   'P 1'
#
loop_
_entity.id
_entity.type
_entity.pdbx_description
1 polymer ?
#
loop_
_entity_poly.entity_id
_entity_poly.type
_entity_poly.pdbx_seq_one_letter_code
_entity_poly.pdbx_strand_id
1 'polypeptide(L)'
;MEPYKLVLSVLEETFSIHRLAPDASLPEAVSECDFYSLSKTTDELSLVCPEHLAVKSEKSNPDWKCLKVAGPLDFELTGILAGITEVLAKEKLQCFCNFDI
;
A
#
# COMPACT_ATOMS: atom_id res chain seq x y z
N MET A 1 13.18 -7.91 -28.40
CA MET A 1 12.05 -7.68 -27.51
C MET A 1 12.19 -6.32 -26.86
N GLU A 2 11.22 -5.49 -27.09
CA GLU A 2 11.26 -4.16 -26.48
C GLU A 2 10.87 -4.22 -25.02
N PRO A 3 11.62 -3.55 -24.14
CA PRO A 3 11.19 -3.42 -22.77
C PRO A 3 9.91 -2.59 -22.73
N TYR A 4 8.92 -3.08 -22.07
CA TYR A 4 7.72 -2.28 -21.87
C TYR A 4 7.98 -1.21 -20.82
N LYS A 5 7.33 -0.09 -20.99
CA LYS A 5 7.46 0.99 -20.03
C LYS A 5 6.41 0.86 -18.97
N LEU A 6 6.85 0.95 -17.72
CA LEU A 6 5.97 1.08 -16.60
C LEU A 6 5.88 2.55 -16.24
N VAL A 7 4.67 3.03 -16.12
CA VAL A 7 4.44 4.37 -15.61
C VAL A 7 4.06 4.26 -14.15
N LEU A 8 4.89 4.82 -13.29
CA LEU A 8 4.66 4.84 -11.87
C LEU A 8 4.33 6.24 -11.41
N SER A 9 3.34 6.36 -10.56
CA SER A 9 3.04 7.62 -9.89
C SER A 9 3.23 7.46 -8.40
N VAL A 10 3.75 8.49 -7.77
CA VAL A 10 3.83 8.54 -6.31
C VAL A 10 2.65 9.38 -5.85
N LEU A 11 1.80 8.82 -5.00
CA LEU A 11 0.69 9.58 -4.44
C LEU A 11 1.24 10.67 -3.52
N GLU A 12 0.59 11.83 -3.53
CA GLU A 12 1.06 12.98 -2.76
C GLU A 12 1.07 12.73 -1.26
N GLU A 13 0.08 11.99 -0.79
CA GLU A 13 -0.08 11.76 0.63
C GLU A 13 0.97 10.80 1.18
N THR A 14 1.25 10.96 2.45
CA THR A 14 2.03 10.01 3.23
C THR A 14 1.05 9.08 3.94
N PHE A 15 1.38 7.82 4.02
CA PHE A 15 0.51 6.78 4.56
C PHE A 15 1.07 6.15 5.81
N SER A 16 0.16 5.61 6.62
CA SER A 16 0.53 4.79 7.76
C SER A 16 -0.06 3.40 7.59
N ILE A 17 0.63 2.41 8.12
CA ILE A 17 0.14 1.05 8.19
C ILE A 17 -0.24 0.79 9.64
N HIS A 18 -1.50 0.41 9.86
CA HIS A 18 -2.03 0.15 11.20
C HIS A 18 -2.39 -1.31 11.36
N ARG A 19 -2.12 -1.83 12.54
CA ARG A 19 -2.53 -3.16 12.93
C ARG A 19 -3.61 -3.04 14.00
N LEU A 20 -4.76 -3.63 13.73
CA LEU A 20 -5.91 -3.56 14.62
C LEU A 20 -6.41 -4.97 14.93
N ALA A 21 -7.23 -5.07 15.99
CA ALA A 21 -7.90 -6.32 16.30
C ALA A 21 -8.86 -6.71 15.17
N PRO A 22 -9.08 -8.02 14.95
CA PRO A 22 -9.92 -8.46 13.81
C PRO A 22 -11.35 -7.93 13.84
N ASP A 23 -11.85 -7.56 15.01
CA ASP A 23 -13.21 -7.05 15.20
C ASP A 23 -13.25 -5.53 15.39
N ALA A 24 -12.15 -4.84 15.17
CA ALA A 24 -12.09 -3.41 15.37
C ALA A 24 -12.99 -2.65 14.38
N SER A 25 -13.54 -1.55 14.87
CA SER A 25 -14.30 -0.62 14.02
C SER A 25 -13.35 0.43 13.45
N LEU A 26 -13.59 0.81 12.21
CA LEU A 26 -12.79 1.85 11.55
C LEU A 26 -13.51 3.19 11.63
N PRO A 27 -12.75 4.29 11.75
CA PRO A 27 -13.34 5.63 11.67
C PRO A 27 -13.96 5.87 10.30
N GLU A 28 -15.05 6.64 10.26
CA GLU A 28 -15.70 6.99 9.00
C GLU A 28 -14.76 7.71 8.04
N ALA A 29 -13.85 8.51 8.56
CA ALA A 29 -12.89 9.25 7.75
C ALA A 29 -12.06 8.33 6.84
N VAL A 30 -11.85 7.08 7.24
CA VAL A 30 -11.11 6.11 6.42
C VAL A 30 -11.87 5.81 5.14
N SER A 31 -13.18 5.59 5.23
CA SER A 31 -13.98 5.30 4.04
C SER A 31 -14.18 6.51 3.13
N GLU A 32 -13.93 7.70 3.64
CA GLU A 32 -14.10 8.95 2.90
C GLU A 32 -12.81 9.41 2.21
N CYS A 33 -11.66 8.84 2.55
CA CYS A 33 -10.41 9.26 1.93
C CYS A 33 -10.27 8.68 0.51
N ASP A 34 -9.38 9.28 -0.28
CA ASP A 34 -9.21 8.91 -1.68
C ASP A 34 -8.64 7.52 -1.87
N PHE A 35 -7.81 7.08 -0.95
CA PHE A 35 -7.22 5.75 -1.04
C PHE A 35 -6.99 5.16 0.34
N TYR A 36 -7.42 3.94 0.53
CA TYR A 36 -7.05 3.13 1.69
C TYR A 36 -7.12 1.66 1.28
N SER A 37 -6.45 0.82 2.05
CA SER A 37 -6.46 -0.61 1.83
C SER A 37 -6.63 -1.33 3.15
N LEU A 38 -7.55 -2.28 3.20
CA LEU A 38 -7.87 -3.02 4.40
C LEU A 38 -7.78 -4.52 4.11
N SER A 39 -6.99 -5.22 4.91
CA SER A 39 -6.88 -6.67 4.84
C SER A 39 -7.28 -7.27 6.18
N LYS A 40 -8.03 -8.36 6.14
CA LYS A 40 -8.47 -9.03 7.35
C LYS A 40 -8.02 -10.48 7.36
N THR A 41 -7.46 -10.89 8.49
CA THR A 41 -7.21 -12.31 8.76
C THR A 41 -7.93 -12.66 10.04
N THR A 42 -7.82 -13.91 10.49
CA THR A 42 -8.39 -14.32 11.76
C THR A 42 -7.71 -13.64 12.93
N ASP A 43 -6.47 -13.19 12.74
CA ASP A 43 -5.65 -12.65 13.82
C ASP A 43 -5.66 -11.13 13.89
N GLU A 44 -5.88 -10.44 12.76
CA GLU A 44 -5.76 -8.98 12.74
C GLU A 44 -6.43 -8.34 11.55
N LEU A 45 -6.64 -7.03 11.67
CA LEU A 45 -6.90 -6.15 10.55
C LEU A 45 -5.62 -5.38 10.25
N SER A 46 -5.28 -5.27 8.97
CA SER A 46 -4.16 -4.44 8.53
C SER A 46 -4.73 -3.32 7.65
N LEU A 47 -4.53 -2.09 8.08
CA LEU A 47 -5.09 -0.92 7.40
C LEU A 47 -3.96 -0.01 6.92
N VAL A 48 -3.99 0.30 5.62
CA VAL A 48 -3.14 1.33 5.04
C VAL A 48 -4.04 2.52 4.73
N CYS A 49 -3.73 3.67 5.31
CA CYS A 49 -4.53 4.88 5.09
C CYS A 49 -3.65 6.12 5.23
N PRO A 50 -4.16 7.29 4.79
CA PRO A 50 -3.41 8.53 4.96
C PRO A 50 -2.99 8.76 6.41
N GLU A 51 -1.76 9.18 6.58
CA GLU A 51 -1.15 9.35 7.89
C GLU A 51 -1.88 10.35 8.79
N HIS A 52 -2.49 11.36 8.19
CA HIS A 52 -3.19 12.40 8.95
C HIS A 52 -4.49 11.93 9.60
N LEU A 53 -5.00 10.76 9.20
CA LEU A 53 -6.22 10.23 9.80
C LEU A 53 -5.96 9.68 11.19
N ALA A 54 -6.84 10.01 12.12
CA ALA A 54 -6.73 9.53 13.50
C ALA A 54 -7.31 8.11 13.59
N VAL A 55 -6.44 7.13 13.75
CA VAL A 55 -6.84 5.73 13.87
C VAL A 55 -6.24 5.17 15.15
N LYS A 56 -7.12 4.63 16.01
CA LYS A 56 -6.64 3.92 17.21
C LYS A 56 -6.25 2.52 16.81
N SER A 57 -4.99 2.20 16.94
CA SER A 57 -4.47 0.90 16.54
C SER A 57 -3.53 0.34 17.60
N GLU A 58 -3.38 -0.97 17.60
CA GLU A 58 -2.45 -1.65 18.51
C GLU A 58 -1.01 -1.31 18.15
N LYS A 59 -0.77 -1.11 16.85
CA LYS A 59 0.55 -0.80 16.35
C LYS A 59 0.39 0.02 15.07
N SER A 60 1.20 1.05 14.93
CA SER A 60 1.18 1.86 13.70
C SER A 60 2.60 2.10 13.23
N ASN A 61 2.73 2.20 11.91
CA ASN A 61 4.00 2.41 11.24
C ASN A 61 3.80 3.52 10.21
N PRO A 62 4.28 4.74 10.48
CA PRO A 62 4.07 5.89 9.60
C PRO A 62 5.15 6.01 8.52
N ASP A 63 5.07 7.08 7.76
CA ASP A 63 6.07 7.50 6.76
C ASP A 63 6.18 6.59 5.55
N TRP A 64 5.04 6.08 5.08
CA TRP A 64 5.01 5.28 3.86
C TRP A 64 4.56 6.12 2.68
N LYS A 65 5.14 5.85 1.52
CA LYS A 65 4.68 6.41 0.25
C LYS A 65 4.04 5.32 -0.57
N CYS A 66 3.05 5.69 -1.35
CA CYS A 66 2.33 4.76 -2.20
C CYS A 66 2.73 4.98 -3.65
N LEU A 67 3.17 3.91 -4.29
CA LEU A 67 3.45 3.90 -5.72
C LEU A 67 2.27 3.28 -6.44
N LYS A 68 1.77 3.96 -7.44
CA LYS A 68 0.70 3.45 -8.27
C LYS A 68 1.25 3.10 -9.64
N VAL A 69 1.00 1.89 -10.08
CA VAL A 69 1.36 1.44 -11.42
C VAL A 69 0.20 1.73 -12.35
N ALA A 70 0.46 2.49 -13.40
CA ALA A 70 -0.58 2.76 -14.39
C ALA A 70 -0.85 1.49 -15.18
N GLY A 71 -2.13 1.10 -15.26
CA GLY A 71 -2.56 -0.09 -15.95
C GLY A 71 -3.20 0.22 -17.28
N PRO A 72 -3.69 -0.76 -17.98
CA PRO A 72 -3.99 -2.12 -17.55
C PRO A 72 -2.76 -3.02 -17.44
N LEU A 73 -2.80 -3.91 -16.45
CA LEU A 73 -1.76 -4.89 -16.24
C LEU A 73 -2.23 -6.25 -16.75
N ASP A 74 -1.97 -6.52 -18.01
CA ASP A 74 -2.38 -7.77 -18.64
C ASP A 74 -1.20 -8.71 -18.90
N PHE A 75 -0.10 -8.48 -18.22
CA PHE A 75 1.11 -9.28 -18.34
C PHE A 75 1.55 -9.74 -16.95
N GLU A 76 2.64 -10.47 -16.90
CA GLU A 76 3.10 -11.11 -15.67
C GLU A 76 3.43 -10.11 -14.57
N LEU A 77 2.57 -10.06 -13.56
CA LEU A 77 2.76 -9.21 -12.40
C LEU A 77 4.05 -9.52 -11.66
N THR A 78 4.46 -10.78 -11.64
CA THR A 78 5.67 -11.21 -10.97
C THR A 78 6.91 -10.48 -11.50
N GLY A 79 7.03 -10.37 -12.82
CA GLY A 79 8.16 -9.66 -13.43
C GLY A 79 8.17 -8.18 -13.11
N ILE A 80 6.98 -7.56 -13.09
CA ILE A 80 6.83 -6.15 -12.76
C ILE A 80 7.27 -5.89 -11.32
N LEU A 81 6.78 -6.71 -10.39
CA LEU A 81 7.13 -6.58 -8.99
C LEU A 81 8.62 -6.78 -8.76
N ALA A 82 9.21 -7.79 -9.40
CA ALA A 82 10.63 -8.05 -9.25
C ALA A 82 11.46 -6.83 -9.65
N GLY A 83 11.08 -6.17 -10.74
CA GLY A 83 11.77 -4.95 -11.19
C GLY A 83 11.65 -3.81 -10.19
N ILE A 84 10.46 -3.57 -9.68
CA ILE A 84 10.21 -2.50 -8.72
C ILE A 84 10.94 -2.77 -7.40
N THR A 85 10.80 -3.98 -6.86
CA THR A 85 11.41 -4.32 -5.57
C THR A 85 12.92 -4.33 -5.66
N GLU A 86 13.48 -4.68 -6.80
CA GLU A 86 14.93 -4.63 -7.00
C GLU A 86 15.46 -3.19 -6.87
N VAL A 87 14.77 -2.24 -7.49
CA VAL A 87 15.17 -0.83 -7.39
C VAL A 87 15.05 -0.34 -5.96
N LEU A 88 13.95 -0.68 -5.27
CA LEU A 88 13.76 -0.29 -3.88
C LEU A 88 14.82 -0.89 -2.96
N ALA A 89 15.19 -2.14 -3.22
CA ALA A 89 16.23 -2.79 -2.43
C ALA A 89 17.58 -2.12 -2.60
N LYS A 90 17.91 -1.68 -3.82
CA LYS A 90 19.16 -0.95 -4.07
C LYS A 90 19.23 0.35 -3.28
N GLU A 91 18.09 0.99 -3.12
CA GLU A 91 17.97 2.23 -2.35
C GLU A 91 17.74 1.98 -0.86
N LYS A 92 17.77 0.72 -0.43
CA LYS A 92 17.55 0.30 0.96
C LYS A 92 16.20 0.73 1.51
N LEU A 93 15.18 0.73 0.65
CA LEU A 93 13.83 1.08 1.04
C LEU A 93 13.01 -0.17 1.33
N GLN A 94 12.16 -0.09 2.33
CA GLN A 94 11.24 -1.18 2.65
C GLN A 94 10.05 -1.15 1.70
N CYS A 95 9.50 -2.32 1.42
CA CYS A 95 8.35 -2.43 0.55
C CYS A 95 7.23 -3.20 1.25
N PHE A 96 6.05 -2.60 1.27
CA PHE A 96 4.82 -3.27 1.66
C PHE A 96 3.97 -3.38 0.39
N CYS A 97 3.70 -4.61 -0.03
CA CYS A 97 2.98 -4.84 -1.29
C CYS A 97 1.51 -5.11 -1.03
N ASN A 98 0.67 -4.37 -1.73
CA ASN A 98 -0.77 -4.55 -1.69
C ASN A 98 -1.29 -4.43 -3.11
N PHE A 99 -2.12 -5.39 -3.51
CA PHE A 99 -2.61 -5.47 -4.88
C PHE A 99 -4.10 -5.31 -4.93
N ASP A 100 -4.52 -4.44 -5.84
CA ASP A 100 -5.90 -4.29 -6.23
C ASP A 100 -6.02 -4.86 -7.64
N ILE A 101 -6.66 -5.99 -7.73
CA ILE A 101 -6.82 -6.68 -9.01
C ILE A 101 -8.19 -6.39 -9.58
#